data_2722cedb21c9605751c456700d63f042
#
_entry.id   2722cedb21c9605751c456700d63f042
#
_cell.length_a   1.000
_cell.length_b   1.000
_cell.length_c   1.000
_cell.angle_alpha   90.00
_cell.angle_beta   90.00
_cell.angle_gamma   90.00
#
_symmetry.space_group_name_H-M   'P 1'
#
loop_
_entity.id
_entity.type
_entity.pdbx_description
1 polymer ?
#
loop_
_entity_poly.entity_id
_entity_poly.type
_entity_poly.pdbx_seq_one_letter_code
_entity_poly.pdbx_strand_id
1 'polypeptide(L)'
;MATTTSENVNDADTLPDLNIIWKIVSPRELSQWQTSNVFTLESDLDKSDGFFHCSNTLRIRKTADLYFKTISDHKMVKIETKTLTHGNTRSVIFTAEAPTREEVRENGDSIFIHYLLVEGKACCTHVFANFEKYPLKTEDVISGVFDMPWVESEGKHEFPGLVSA
;
A
#
# COMPACT_ATOMS: atom_id res chain seq x y z
N MET A 1 -1.14 11.11 29.06
CA MET A 1 -1.12 10.33 28.71
C MET A 1 -0.41 9.54 29.01
N ALA A 2 0.00 9.45 29.51
CA ALA A 2 0.73 8.71 29.76
C ALA A 2 0.58 7.46 29.59
N THR A 3 0.48 6.74 30.39
CA THR A 3 0.13 5.58 29.96
C THR A 3 1.04 4.98 29.12
N THR A 4 1.90 5.66 28.82
CA THR A 4 2.51 5.40 27.69
C THR A 4 3.26 4.14 27.65
N THR A 5 3.99 3.77 28.63
CA THR A 5 4.85 2.61 28.52
C THR A 5 4.11 1.31 28.31
N SER A 6 3.08 1.05 29.09
CA SER A 6 2.38 -0.18 28.90
C SER A 6 1.55 -0.15 27.62
N GLU A 7 1.08 1.02 27.24
CA GLU A 7 0.39 1.13 25.97
C GLU A 7 1.32 0.82 24.81
N ASN A 8 2.55 1.31 24.88
CA ASN A 8 3.50 1.06 23.82
C ASN A 8 3.82 -0.43 23.68
N VAL A 9 3.95 -1.13 24.80
CA VAL A 9 4.18 -2.57 24.75
C VAL A 9 2.99 -3.29 24.12
N ASN A 10 1.79 -2.92 24.52
CA ASN A 10 0.59 -3.52 23.95
C ASN A 10 0.45 -3.19 22.49
N ASP A 11 0.77 -1.95 22.11
CA ASP A 11 0.71 -1.54 20.73
C ASP A 11 1.68 -2.33 19.86
N ALA A 12 2.89 -2.58 20.37
CA ALA A 12 3.85 -3.35 19.62
C ALA A 12 3.35 -4.76 19.34
N ASP A 13 2.66 -5.38 20.30
CA ASP A 13 2.11 -6.71 20.11
C ASP A 13 0.93 -6.73 19.16
N THR A 14 0.23 -5.62 19.01
CA THR A 14 -0.96 -5.54 18.17
C THR A 14 -0.72 -4.87 16.83
N LEU A 15 0.46 -4.30 16.60
CA LEU A 15 0.76 -3.66 15.32
C LEU A 15 0.71 -4.65 14.18
N PRO A 16 0.14 -4.27 13.04
CA PRO A 16 0.13 -5.14 11.88
C PRO A 16 1.52 -5.25 11.26
N ASP A 17 1.71 -6.29 10.46
CA ASP A 17 2.93 -6.40 9.66
C ASP A 17 2.78 -5.47 8.45
N LEU A 18 3.62 -4.46 8.39
CA LEU A 18 3.63 -3.46 7.33
C LEU A 18 4.92 -3.48 6.53
N ASN A 19 5.71 -4.55 6.64
CA ASN A 19 6.93 -4.68 5.84
C ASN A 19 6.62 -4.82 4.36
N ILE A 20 5.49 -5.42 4.04
CA ILE A 20 5.03 -5.59 2.66
C ILE A 20 3.60 -5.10 2.59
N ILE A 21 3.33 -4.23 1.63
CA ILE A 21 1.98 -3.82 1.30
C ILE A 21 1.74 -4.11 -0.18
N TRP A 22 0.49 -4.26 -0.55
CA TRP A 22 0.09 -4.69 -1.88
C TRP A 22 -0.90 -3.71 -2.47
N LYS A 23 -0.75 -3.43 -3.76
CA LYS A 23 -1.72 -2.62 -4.48
C LYS A 23 -2.21 -3.40 -5.69
N ILE A 24 -3.53 -3.43 -5.88
CA ILE A 24 -4.13 -4.04 -7.06
C ILE A 24 -4.26 -2.94 -8.11
N VAL A 25 -3.72 -3.19 -9.29
CA VAL A 25 -3.66 -2.18 -10.34
C VAL A 25 -4.17 -2.74 -11.66
N SER A 26 -4.75 -1.86 -12.48
CA SER A 26 -5.13 -2.21 -13.83
C SER A 26 -3.89 -2.23 -14.73
N PRO A 27 -3.98 -2.89 -15.90
CA PRO A 27 -2.88 -2.85 -16.87
C PRO A 27 -2.52 -1.42 -17.27
N ARG A 28 -3.49 -0.53 -17.37
CA ARG A 28 -3.25 0.87 -17.73
C ARG A 28 -2.43 1.60 -16.68
N GLU A 29 -2.78 1.43 -15.41
CA GLU A 29 -2.02 2.05 -14.32
C GLU A 29 -0.57 1.58 -14.31
N LEU A 30 -0.38 0.28 -14.41
CA LEU A 30 0.95 -0.29 -14.39
C LEU A 30 1.78 0.18 -15.59
N SER A 31 1.17 0.21 -16.77
CA SER A 31 1.83 0.69 -17.98
C SER A 31 2.25 2.15 -17.84
N GLN A 32 1.39 2.98 -17.26
CA GLN A 32 1.68 4.39 -17.05
C GLN A 32 2.89 4.55 -16.13
N TRP A 33 2.94 3.83 -15.04
CA TRP A 33 4.06 3.90 -14.11
C TRP A 33 5.36 3.42 -14.76
N GLN A 34 5.29 2.34 -15.51
CA GLN A 34 6.48 1.77 -16.16
C GLN A 34 7.00 2.68 -17.26
N THR A 35 6.12 3.30 -18.01
CA THR A 35 6.51 4.20 -19.10
C THR A 35 7.14 5.49 -18.58
N SER A 36 6.55 6.08 -17.55
CA SER A 36 7.03 7.35 -16.97
C SER A 36 8.15 7.16 -15.96
N ASN A 37 8.25 5.97 -15.39
CA ASN A 37 9.11 5.66 -14.23
C ASN A 37 8.77 6.54 -13.02
N VAL A 38 7.53 7.02 -12.94
CA VAL A 38 7.04 7.78 -11.78
C VAL A 38 5.80 7.10 -11.25
N PHE A 39 5.78 6.88 -9.93
CA PHE A 39 4.67 6.22 -9.25
C PHE A 39 3.62 7.28 -8.92
N THR A 40 2.63 7.41 -9.79
CA THR A 40 1.62 8.47 -9.72
C THR A 40 0.25 7.93 -9.39
N LEU A 41 -0.62 8.80 -8.86
CA LEU A 41 -2.01 8.45 -8.59
C LEU A 41 -2.75 8.33 -9.92
N GLU A 42 -3.14 7.12 -10.31
CA GLU A 42 -3.74 6.86 -11.61
C GLU A 42 -5.18 6.37 -11.55
N SER A 43 -5.57 5.65 -10.49
CA SER A 43 -6.96 5.21 -10.37
C SER A 43 -7.85 6.38 -9.96
N ASP A 44 -9.13 6.31 -10.32
CA ASP A 44 -10.08 7.35 -9.95
C ASP A 44 -10.15 7.51 -8.43
N LEU A 45 -10.13 6.39 -7.70
CA LEU A 45 -10.18 6.42 -6.24
C LEU A 45 -8.96 7.10 -5.65
N ASP A 46 -7.77 6.72 -6.10
CA ASP A 46 -6.53 7.30 -5.58
C ASP A 46 -6.47 8.80 -5.90
N LYS A 47 -6.86 9.18 -7.12
CA LYS A 47 -6.88 10.60 -7.50
C LYS A 47 -7.86 11.39 -6.66
N SER A 48 -9.05 10.84 -6.46
CA SER A 48 -10.10 11.50 -5.68
C SER A 48 -9.67 11.71 -4.24
N ASP A 49 -9.05 10.71 -3.64
CA ASP A 49 -8.67 10.76 -2.24
C ASP A 49 -7.30 11.40 -2.00
N GLY A 50 -6.46 11.44 -3.02
CA GLY A 50 -5.16 12.08 -2.92
C GLY A 50 -4.08 11.21 -2.30
N PHE A 51 -4.29 9.90 -2.22
CA PHE A 51 -3.31 8.96 -1.68
C PHE A 51 -3.50 7.58 -2.30
N PHE A 52 -2.49 6.72 -2.17
CA PHE A 52 -2.58 5.35 -2.69
C PHE A 52 -3.30 4.44 -1.71
N HIS A 53 -4.22 3.62 -2.23
CA HIS A 53 -4.92 2.60 -1.45
C HIS A 53 -4.21 1.27 -1.64
N CYS A 54 -3.75 0.71 -0.53
CA CYS A 54 -3.05 -0.56 -0.50
C CYS A 54 -3.62 -1.44 0.62
N SER A 55 -3.11 -2.64 0.75
CA SER A 55 -3.48 -3.57 1.82
C SER A 55 -2.24 -4.33 2.25
N ASN A 56 -2.17 -4.72 3.53
CA ASN A 56 -1.09 -5.60 3.93
C ASN A 56 -1.37 -7.03 3.44
N THR A 57 -0.44 -7.94 3.66
CA THR A 57 -0.54 -9.31 3.15
C THR A 57 -1.76 -10.05 3.71
N LEU A 58 -2.14 -9.78 4.94
CA LEU A 58 -3.31 -10.43 5.55
C LEU A 58 -4.63 -9.92 4.98
N ARG A 59 -4.65 -8.69 4.49
CA ARG A 59 -5.88 -8.06 4.01
C ARG A 59 -6.10 -8.20 2.51
N ILE A 60 -5.04 -8.35 1.72
CA ILE A 60 -5.12 -8.17 0.27
C ILE A 60 -6.12 -9.11 -0.41
N ARG A 61 -6.22 -10.37 0.04
CA ARG A 61 -7.19 -11.31 -0.54
C ARG A 61 -8.62 -10.80 -0.39
N LYS A 62 -8.94 -10.26 0.78
CA LYS A 62 -10.27 -9.75 1.05
C LYS A 62 -10.55 -8.50 0.21
N THR A 63 -9.55 -7.66 0.03
CA THR A 63 -9.68 -6.48 -0.84
C THR A 63 -10.03 -6.90 -2.26
N ALA A 64 -9.36 -7.94 -2.77
CA ALA A 64 -9.67 -8.46 -4.10
C ALA A 64 -11.09 -8.99 -4.17
N ASP A 65 -11.54 -9.73 -3.16
CA ASP A 65 -12.89 -10.27 -3.12
C ASP A 65 -13.96 -9.19 -3.09
N LEU A 66 -13.71 -8.12 -2.35
CA LEU A 66 -14.71 -7.07 -2.16
C LEU A 66 -14.81 -6.12 -3.36
N TYR A 67 -13.68 -5.82 -4.00
CA TYR A 67 -13.64 -4.72 -4.97
C TYR A 67 -13.23 -5.13 -6.38
N PHE A 68 -12.71 -6.33 -6.57
CA PHE A 68 -12.18 -6.75 -7.87
C PHE A 68 -12.74 -8.10 -8.33
N LYS A 69 -13.90 -8.47 -7.82
CA LYS A 69 -14.54 -9.74 -8.15
C LYS A 69 -14.71 -9.89 -9.66
N THR A 70 -14.42 -11.06 -10.18
CA THR A 70 -14.46 -11.42 -11.60
C THR A 70 -13.43 -10.73 -12.50
N ILE A 71 -12.67 -9.77 -11.99
CA ILE A 71 -11.66 -9.07 -12.77
C ILE A 71 -10.41 -9.92 -12.83
N SER A 72 -9.96 -10.26 -14.05
CA SER A 72 -8.87 -11.21 -14.26
C SER A 72 -7.60 -10.59 -14.81
N ASP A 73 -7.65 -9.35 -15.30
CA ASP A 73 -6.50 -8.72 -15.95
C ASP A 73 -5.69 -7.79 -15.07
N HIS A 74 -6.12 -7.61 -13.83
CA HIS A 74 -5.38 -6.75 -12.90
C HIS A 74 -4.16 -7.48 -12.33
N LYS A 75 -3.23 -6.72 -11.81
CA LYS A 75 -2.01 -7.23 -11.22
C LYS A 75 -1.92 -6.84 -9.75
N MET A 76 -1.22 -7.65 -8.98
CA MET A 76 -0.85 -7.30 -7.62
C MET A 76 0.58 -6.78 -7.61
N VAL A 77 0.75 -5.56 -7.18
CA VAL A 77 2.05 -4.92 -7.06
C VAL A 77 2.53 -5.07 -5.63
N LYS A 78 3.69 -5.68 -5.45
CA LYS A 78 4.32 -5.86 -4.16
C LYS A 78 5.19 -4.64 -3.86
N ILE A 79 4.99 -4.08 -2.67
CA ILE A 79 5.76 -2.93 -2.21
C ILE A 79 6.41 -3.30 -0.89
N GLU A 80 7.73 -3.38 -0.87
CA GLU A 80 8.45 -3.54 0.39
C GLU A 80 8.67 -2.15 0.95
N THR A 81 8.05 -1.87 2.09
CA THR A 81 8.03 -0.52 2.61
C THR A 81 9.42 0.05 2.92
N LYS A 82 10.37 -0.81 3.23
CA LYS A 82 11.75 -0.36 3.48
C LYS A 82 12.40 0.27 2.24
N THR A 83 11.99 -0.13 1.04
CA THR A 83 12.58 0.45 -0.17
C THR A 83 12.12 1.87 -0.40
N LEU A 84 11.00 2.26 0.21
CA LEU A 84 10.50 3.62 0.11
C LEU A 84 11.42 4.62 0.81
N THR A 85 12.32 4.16 1.66
CA THR A 85 13.30 5.02 2.31
C THR A 85 14.39 5.49 1.35
N HIS A 86 14.47 4.90 0.18
CA HIS A 86 15.43 5.26 -0.86
C HIS A 86 16.86 5.36 -0.28
N GLY A 87 17.33 4.24 0.30
CA GLY A 87 18.65 4.19 0.90
C GLY A 87 18.80 5.04 2.17
N ASN A 88 17.70 5.18 2.92
CA ASN A 88 17.63 5.96 4.17
C ASN A 88 17.70 7.47 3.96
N THR A 89 17.50 7.94 2.74
CA THR A 89 17.43 9.38 2.47
C THR A 89 16.04 9.94 2.68
N ARG A 90 15.06 9.06 2.88
CA ARG A 90 13.65 9.41 2.98
C ARG A 90 13.04 8.73 4.19
N SER A 91 12.19 9.42 4.96
CA SER A 91 11.53 8.84 6.14
C SER A 91 10.24 8.15 5.74
N VAL A 92 10.00 6.98 6.32
CA VAL A 92 8.72 6.29 6.19
C VAL A 92 8.12 6.22 7.59
N ILE A 93 6.94 6.79 7.75
CA ILE A 93 6.27 6.94 9.04
C ILE A 93 4.98 6.13 9.02
N PHE A 94 4.88 5.15 9.91
CA PHE A 94 3.66 4.35 10.06
C PHE A 94 2.78 5.02 11.10
N THR A 95 1.50 5.20 10.78
CA THR A 95 0.62 5.94 11.67
C THR A 95 -0.78 5.34 11.68
N ALA A 96 -1.38 5.30 12.88
CA ALA A 96 -2.74 4.82 13.06
C ALA A 96 -3.77 5.88 12.71
N GLU A 97 -3.35 7.15 12.61
CA GLU A 97 -4.23 8.24 12.22
C GLU A 97 -3.77 8.84 10.90
N ALA A 98 -4.73 9.19 10.04
CA ALA A 98 -4.40 9.79 8.76
C ALA A 98 -3.70 11.13 8.97
N PRO A 99 -2.59 11.39 8.28
CA PRO A 99 -1.94 12.68 8.37
C PRO A 99 -2.82 13.76 7.73
N THR A 100 -2.72 14.99 8.24
CA THR A 100 -3.40 16.10 7.61
C THR A 100 -2.62 16.53 6.37
N ARG A 101 -3.28 17.30 5.53
CA ARG A 101 -2.64 17.87 4.35
C ARG A 101 -1.43 18.72 4.74
N GLU A 102 -1.54 19.47 5.83
CA GLU A 102 -0.43 20.27 6.33
C GLU A 102 0.74 19.44 6.80
N GLU A 103 0.45 18.36 7.55
CA GLU A 103 1.50 17.46 8.03
C GLU A 103 2.28 16.86 6.88
N VAL A 104 1.58 16.44 5.83
CA VAL A 104 2.24 15.87 4.65
C VAL A 104 3.14 16.91 4.00
N ARG A 105 2.63 18.14 3.84
CA ARG A 105 3.37 19.21 3.18
C ARG A 105 4.57 19.66 3.99
N GLU A 106 4.43 19.71 5.31
CA GLU A 106 5.48 20.23 6.18
C GLU A 106 6.60 19.25 6.48
N ASN A 107 6.39 17.98 6.19
CA ASN A 107 7.38 16.95 6.47
C ASN A 107 8.24 16.57 5.28
N GLY A 108 8.34 17.48 4.30
CA GLY A 108 9.25 17.32 3.19
C GLY A 108 8.98 16.09 2.35
N ASP A 109 9.98 15.22 2.22
CA ASP A 109 9.87 14.02 1.42
C ASP A 109 9.42 12.79 2.23
N SER A 110 8.94 12.99 3.44
CA SER A 110 8.43 11.88 4.26
C SER A 110 7.24 11.20 3.62
N ILE A 111 7.19 9.88 3.78
CA ILE A 111 6.07 9.07 3.33
C ILE A 111 5.33 8.60 4.57
N PHE A 112 4.02 8.82 4.61
CA PHE A 112 3.18 8.36 5.70
C PHE A 112 2.39 7.15 5.23
N ILE A 113 2.46 6.07 5.99
CA ILE A 113 1.64 4.90 5.73
C ILE A 113 0.63 4.80 6.87
N HIS A 114 -0.59 5.20 6.56
CA HIS A 114 -1.70 5.17 7.49
C HIS A 114 -2.33 3.78 7.43
N TYR A 115 -2.41 3.10 8.56
CA TYR A 115 -3.00 1.75 8.59
C TYR A 115 -4.30 1.73 9.37
N LEU A 116 -5.30 1.02 8.82
CA LEU A 116 -6.59 0.82 9.46
C LEU A 116 -6.79 -0.67 9.67
N LEU A 117 -6.79 -1.08 10.91
CA LEU A 117 -7.05 -2.47 11.26
C LEU A 117 -8.51 -2.78 10.95
N VAL A 118 -8.76 -3.87 10.25
CA VAL A 118 -10.11 -4.27 9.86
C VAL A 118 -10.52 -5.60 10.49
N GLU A 119 -9.56 -6.51 10.69
CA GLU A 119 -9.83 -7.78 11.31
C GLU A 119 -8.50 -8.34 11.81
N GLY A 120 -8.34 -8.45 13.13
CA GLY A 120 -7.07 -8.87 13.70
C GLY A 120 -5.96 -7.92 13.28
N LYS A 121 -4.92 -8.46 12.64
CA LYS A 121 -3.81 -7.66 12.14
C LYS A 121 -3.93 -7.36 10.64
N ALA A 122 -5.03 -7.74 10.01
CA ALA A 122 -5.28 -7.38 8.62
C ALA A 122 -5.64 -5.90 8.55
N CYS A 123 -5.03 -5.17 7.63
CA CYS A 123 -5.28 -3.73 7.54
C CYS A 123 -5.27 -3.22 6.11
N CYS A 124 -6.09 -2.19 5.90
CA CYS A 124 -5.99 -1.33 4.73
C CYS A 124 -4.87 -0.35 5.01
N THR A 125 -4.11 0.01 4.00
CA THR A 125 -3.02 0.97 4.15
C THR A 125 -3.19 2.08 3.12
N HIS A 126 -2.98 3.30 3.57
CA HIS A 126 -3.07 4.49 2.73
C HIS A 126 -1.72 5.18 2.71
N VAL A 127 -1.16 5.37 1.53
CA VAL A 127 0.18 5.94 1.39
C VAL A 127 0.07 7.40 1.00
N PHE A 128 0.49 8.27 1.90
CA PHE A 128 0.47 9.72 1.73
C PHE A 128 1.88 10.26 1.58
N ALA A 129 2.06 11.19 0.67
CA ALA A 129 3.30 11.93 0.56
C ALA A 129 3.06 13.16 -0.32
N ASN A 130 4.03 14.06 -0.34
CA ASN A 130 4.00 15.17 -1.30
C ASN A 130 4.57 14.64 -2.61
N PHE A 131 3.74 13.92 -3.37
CA PHE A 131 4.18 13.25 -4.59
C PHE A 131 4.56 14.23 -5.70
N GLU A 132 3.97 15.42 -5.67
CA GLU A 132 4.23 16.42 -6.68
C GLU A 132 5.63 17.00 -6.54
N LYS A 133 6.01 17.34 -5.33
CA LYS A 133 7.33 17.94 -5.07
C LYS A 133 8.42 16.89 -4.92
N TYR A 134 8.08 15.72 -4.38
CA TYR A 134 9.04 14.64 -4.13
C TYR A 134 8.53 13.36 -4.78
N PRO A 135 8.58 13.26 -6.10
CA PRO A 135 8.03 12.08 -6.78
C PRO A 135 8.78 10.80 -6.43
N LEU A 136 8.04 9.70 -6.43
CA LEU A 136 8.59 8.37 -6.21
C LEU A 136 8.86 7.74 -7.57
N LYS A 137 10.03 7.14 -7.71
CA LYS A 137 10.33 6.39 -8.94
C LYS A 137 9.70 5.01 -8.85
N THR A 138 9.08 4.59 -9.93
CA THR A 138 8.44 3.28 -10.00
C THR A 138 9.40 2.16 -9.62
N GLU A 139 10.64 2.21 -10.10
CA GLU A 139 11.63 1.19 -9.81
C GLU A 139 11.98 1.09 -8.33
N ASP A 140 11.82 2.18 -7.57
CA ASP A 140 12.10 2.18 -6.14
C ASP A 140 10.91 1.69 -5.33
N VAL A 141 9.71 1.71 -5.90
CA VAL A 141 8.49 1.34 -5.21
C VAL A 141 8.12 -0.12 -5.44
N ILE A 142 8.17 -0.56 -6.69
CA ILE A 142 7.68 -1.88 -7.07
C ILE A 142 8.74 -2.94 -6.83
N SER A 143 8.47 -3.85 -5.90
CA SER A 143 9.35 -4.97 -5.60
C SER A 143 8.98 -6.22 -6.39
N GLY A 144 7.79 -6.26 -6.95
CA GLY A 144 7.34 -7.39 -7.76
C GLY A 144 5.95 -7.12 -8.31
N VAL A 145 5.65 -7.79 -9.42
CA VAL A 145 4.35 -7.69 -10.07
C VAL A 145 3.86 -9.11 -10.31
N PHE A 146 2.66 -9.42 -9.85
CA PHE A 146 2.11 -10.77 -9.91
C PHE A 146 0.72 -10.76 -10.50
N ASP A 147 0.39 -11.83 -11.21
CA ASP A 147 -0.95 -12.03 -11.72
C ASP A 147 -1.91 -12.32 -10.57
N MET A 148 -3.18 -12.03 -10.77
CA MET A 148 -4.23 -12.41 -9.86
C MET A 148 -5.45 -12.86 -10.67
N PRO A 149 -5.32 -13.97 -11.42
CA PRO A 149 -6.38 -14.39 -12.31
C PRO A 149 -7.64 -14.78 -11.54
N TRP A 150 -8.77 -14.43 -12.12
CA TRP A 150 -10.06 -14.89 -11.60
C TRP A 150 -10.31 -16.30 -12.12
N VAL A 151 -10.58 -17.23 -11.21
CA VAL A 151 -10.89 -18.61 -11.58
C VAL A 151 -12.39 -18.82 -11.50
N GLU A 152 -13.04 -18.80 -12.64
CA GLU A 152 -14.49 -18.85 -12.73
C GLU A 152 -15.07 -20.10 -12.05
N SER A 153 -14.44 -21.25 -12.26
CA SER A 153 -14.92 -22.49 -11.68
C SER A 153 -14.86 -22.50 -10.15
N GLU A 154 -14.03 -21.70 -9.55
CA GLU A 154 -13.88 -21.61 -8.09
C GLU A 154 -14.52 -20.36 -7.50
N GLY A 155 -14.92 -19.43 -8.35
CA GLY A 155 -15.51 -18.18 -7.90
C GLY A 155 -14.56 -17.32 -7.07
N LYS A 156 -13.27 -17.38 -7.36
CA LYS A 156 -12.27 -16.62 -6.61
C LYS A 156 -11.03 -16.37 -7.44
N HIS A 157 -10.19 -15.46 -6.97
CA HIS A 157 -8.90 -15.22 -7.57
C HIS A 157 -7.87 -16.22 -7.08
N GLU A 158 -6.86 -16.47 -7.90
CA GLU A 158 -5.63 -17.10 -7.45
C GLU A 158 -4.61 -15.99 -7.21
N PHE A 159 -3.71 -16.23 -6.25
CA PHE A 159 -2.71 -15.24 -5.85
C PHE A 159 -1.32 -15.85 -5.87
N PRO A 160 -0.72 -16.03 -7.05
CA PRO A 160 0.61 -16.63 -7.14
C PRO A 160 1.67 -15.90 -6.30
N GLY A 161 1.55 -14.58 -6.21
CA GLY A 161 2.49 -13.77 -5.43
C GLY A 161 2.41 -14.02 -3.94
N LEU A 162 1.29 -14.50 -3.43
CA LEU A 162 1.11 -14.76 -2.00
C LEU A 162 1.52 -16.17 -1.59
N VAL A 163 1.58 -17.09 -2.53
CA VAL A 163 1.93 -18.48 -2.24
C VAL A 163 3.35 -18.58 -1.73
N SER A 164 4.24 -17.77 -2.26
CA SER A 164 5.64 -17.79 -1.88
C SER A 164 6.01 -16.75 -0.83
N ALA A 165 5.03 -16.06 -0.30
CA ALA A 165 5.27 -14.97 0.65
C ALA A 165 5.35 -15.48 2.08
#